data_1e981aec5c73222a9b2cd671e2755f41
#
_entry.id   1e981aec5c73222a9b2cd671e2755f41
#
_cell.length_a   1.000
_cell.length_b   1.000
_cell.length_c   1.000
_cell.angle_alpha   90.00
_cell.angle_beta   90.00
_cell.angle_gamma   90.00
#
_symmetry.space_group_name_H-M   'P 1'
#
loop_
_entity.id
_entity.type
_entity.pdbx_description
1 polymer ?
#
loop_
_entity_poly.entity_id
_entity_poly.type
_entity_poly.pdbx_seq_one_letter_code
_entity_poly.pdbx_strand_id
1 'polypeptide(L)'
;TIDFGSATELALLADAGKRGYKYSVLRKNAKYKKVIPFDSSYKFMSTDTGEKEYIKGAPEVVLKKCEINDNRSVAYLKEIAGYQKSGKRVIAFASRRDGEKFVADGYAVISDPIRKNVKDAVDSCRGAGIRVIVMTGDNAETAAAVAAELNLLSGDKEVVGAGELEGLSPAALCERLKTVAVIARSSPKTKLRVVEALKYGGEVVAVTGDGVNDAPAIKHADIGIAMGSGSEITKEASDIVLLDDSFPTIVKAVSFGRNIYRNFQRFITFQLTVNVTSMLTVILSLALGFDNPFNAVQLLWIDIIMDGPPALTLALESGGGAEMNARPVRRTDNILSKTMMIKIVLHGVYMAAVLIAQYA
;
A
#
# COMPACT_ATOMS: atom_id res chain seq x y z
N THR A 1 -13.18 6.69 27.53
CA THR A 1 -11.82 7.24 27.65
C THR A 1 -10.78 6.12 27.79
N ILE A 2 -10.64 5.29 26.73
CA ILE A 2 -9.61 4.25 26.60
C ILE A 2 -8.45 4.76 25.72
N ASP A 3 -8.42 6.05 25.41
CA ASP A 3 -7.66 6.62 24.30
C ASP A 3 -6.22 7.07 24.66
N PHE A 4 -5.70 6.74 25.85
CA PHE A 4 -4.34 7.07 26.24
C PHE A 4 -3.57 5.83 26.71
N GLY A 5 -2.74 5.29 25.85
CA GLY A 5 -1.85 4.18 26.13
C GLY A 5 -1.16 3.68 24.84
N SER A 6 -0.07 2.92 24.98
CA SER A 6 0.53 2.26 23.83
C SER A 6 -0.45 1.23 23.24
N ALA A 7 -0.36 0.95 21.94
CA ALA A 7 -1.18 -0.07 21.26
C ALA A 7 -1.16 -1.43 22.00
N THR A 8 -0.02 -1.76 22.59
CA THR A 8 0.19 -2.94 23.43
C THR A 8 -0.67 -2.93 24.69
N GLU A 9 -0.77 -1.80 25.37
CA GLU A 9 -1.58 -1.66 26.59
C GLU A 9 -3.07 -1.70 26.27
N LEU A 10 -3.47 -1.05 25.19
CA LEU A 10 -4.85 -1.08 24.71
C LEU A 10 -5.28 -2.51 24.34
N ALA A 11 -4.42 -3.30 23.70
CA ALA A 11 -4.69 -4.71 23.40
C ALA A 11 -4.88 -5.55 24.66
N LEU A 12 -4.05 -5.37 25.68
CA LEU A 12 -4.17 -6.07 26.97
C LEU A 12 -5.47 -5.69 27.71
N LEU A 13 -5.83 -4.41 27.70
CA LEU A 13 -7.07 -3.93 28.32
C LEU A 13 -8.31 -4.46 27.58
N ALA A 14 -8.25 -4.52 26.24
CA ALA A 14 -9.32 -5.08 25.43
C ALA A 14 -9.53 -6.57 25.72
N ASP A 15 -8.45 -7.37 25.86
CA ASP A 15 -8.53 -8.78 26.22
C ASP A 15 -9.11 -8.96 27.65
N ALA A 16 -8.65 -8.18 28.61
CA ALA A 16 -9.20 -8.17 29.97
C ALA A 16 -10.72 -7.86 29.97
N GLY A 17 -11.13 -6.88 29.14
CA GLY A 17 -12.56 -6.56 28.97
C GLY A 17 -13.38 -7.69 28.38
N LYS A 18 -12.86 -8.42 27.39
CA LYS A 18 -13.50 -9.62 26.81
C LYS A 18 -13.64 -10.74 27.82
N ARG A 19 -12.74 -10.86 28.77
CA ARG A 19 -12.79 -11.82 29.89
C ARG A 19 -13.69 -11.35 31.06
N GLY A 20 -14.39 -10.22 30.92
CA GLY A 20 -15.34 -9.73 31.90
C GLY A 20 -14.74 -8.79 32.97
N TYR A 21 -13.45 -8.46 32.89
CA TYR A 21 -12.81 -7.57 33.86
C TYR A 21 -13.05 -6.09 33.52
N LYS A 22 -13.69 -5.34 34.43
CA LYS A 22 -13.89 -3.89 34.31
C LYS A 22 -12.66 -3.16 34.87
N TYR A 23 -11.66 -2.89 34.04
CA TYR A 23 -10.40 -2.29 34.48
C TYR A 23 -10.59 -0.94 35.21
N SER A 24 -11.58 -0.14 34.81
CA SER A 24 -11.89 1.15 35.45
C SER A 24 -12.28 1.00 36.93
N VAL A 25 -13.01 -0.06 37.26
CA VAL A 25 -13.39 -0.41 38.63
C VAL A 25 -12.17 -0.93 39.41
N LEU A 26 -11.42 -1.84 38.81
CA LEU A 26 -10.20 -2.36 39.42
C LEU A 26 -9.18 -1.27 39.72
N ARG A 27 -9.00 -0.32 38.78
CA ARG A 27 -8.08 0.82 38.93
C ARG A 27 -8.52 1.79 40.02
N LYS A 28 -9.83 2.06 40.18
CA LYS A 28 -10.34 2.93 41.25
C LYS A 28 -10.13 2.32 42.65
N ASN A 29 -10.18 1.01 42.74
CA ASN A 29 -10.06 0.29 44.02
C ASN A 29 -8.60 -0.07 44.37
N ALA A 30 -7.70 -0.02 43.38
CA ALA A 30 -6.29 -0.34 43.60
C ALA A 30 -5.57 0.80 44.33
N LYS A 31 -4.93 0.46 45.45
CA LYS A 31 -4.01 1.37 46.16
C LYS A 31 -2.60 1.07 45.66
N TYR A 32 -1.89 2.11 45.24
CA TYR A 32 -0.51 2.02 44.77
C TYR A 32 0.44 2.56 45.84
N LYS A 33 1.43 1.78 46.21
CA LYS A 33 2.52 2.23 47.07
C LYS A 33 3.67 2.79 46.23
N LYS A 34 4.03 2.11 45.16
CA LYS A 34 5.10 2.52 44.23
C LYS A 34 4.81 2.01 42.83
N VAL A 35 5.10 2.83 41.82
CA VAL A 35 5.05 2.46 40.40
C VAL A 35 6.38 2.81 39.78
N ILE A 36 7.02 1.85 39.11
CA ILE A 36 8.18 2.04 38.25
C ILE A 36 7.67 1.91 36.82
N PRO A 37 7.63 3.01 36.05
CA PRO A 37 7.15 2.97 34.66
C PRO A 37 8.06 2.10 33.80
N PHE A 38 7.56 1.71 32.62
CA PHE A 38 8.37 0.97 31.66
C PHE A 38 9.51 1.82 31.14
N ASP A 39 10.69 1.24 31.08
CA ASP A 39 11.87 1.83 30.46
C ASP A 39 12.55 0.79 29.56
N SER A 40 13.04 1.23 28.43
CA SER A 40 13.69 0.38 27.42
C SER A 40 15.03 -0.19 27.87
N SER A 41 15.69 0.43 28.86
CA SER A 41 16.96 -0.01 29.39
C SER A 41 16.85 -1.28 30.24
N TYR A 42 15.83 -1.35 31.11
CA TYR A 42 15.56 -2.54 31.91
C TYR A 42 14.35 -3.38 31.45
N LYS A 43 13.62 -2.92 30.44
CA LYS A 43 12.59 -3.67 29.67
C LYS A 43 11.45 -4.25 30.49
N PHE A 44 11.12 -3.69 31.64
CA PHE A 44 9.95 -4.05 32.42
C PHE A 44 9.36 -2.84 33.14
N MET A 45 8.14 -3.00 33.66
CA MET A 45 7.45 -2.09 34.53
C MET A 45 7.08 -2.81 35.82
N SER A 46 7.10 -2.14 36.97
CA SER A 46 6.68 -2.69 38.25
C SER A 46 5.61 -1.83 38.92
N THR A 47 4.68 -2.51 39.62
CA THR A 47 3.65 -1.85 40.42
C THR A 47 3.52 -2.57 41.76
N ASP A 48 3.83 -1.86 42.83
CA ASP A 48 3.69 -2.32 44.21
C ASP A 48 2.38 -1.79 44.81
N THR A 49 1.52 -2.70 45.25
CA THR A 49 0.24 -2.38 45.92
C THR A 49 0.32 -2.41 47.44
N GLY A 50 1.50 -2.72 48.00
CA GLY A 50 1.71 -2.93 49.44
C GLY A 50 1.43 -4.36 49.90
N GLU A 51 0.55 -5.10 49.22
CA GLU A 51 0.32 -6.54 49.47
C GLU A 51 1.09 -7.42 48.49
N LYS A 52 1.18 -6.95 47.23
CA LYS A 52 1.88 -7.63 46.14
C LYS A 52 2.59 -6.64 45.25
N GLU A 53 3.73 -7.05 44.77
CA GLU A 53 4.43 -6.40 43.65
C GLU A 53 4.17 -7.17 42.38
N TYR A 54 3.71 -6.48 41.33
CA TYR A 54 3.46 -7.00 39.98
C TYR A 54 4.49 -6.46 39.02
N ILE A 55 5.04 -7.31 38.18
CA ILE A 55 5.91 -6.89 37.09
C ILE A 55 5.36 -7.36 35.73
N LYS A 56 5.48 -6.52 34.71
CA LYS A 56 5.21 -6.89 33.32
C LYS A 56 6.35 -6.40 32.43
N GLY A 57 6.72 -7.17 31.42
CA GLY A 57 7.80 -6.75 30.51
C GLY A 57 8.26 -7.84 29.55
N ALA A 58 9.46 -7.64 29.03
CA ALA A 58 10.11 -8.59 28.14
C ALA A 58 10.27 -9.97 28.83
N PRO A 59 9.85 -11.06 28.19
CA PRO A 59 9.86 -12.39 28.81
C PRO A 59 11.24 -12.78 29.34
N GLU A 60 12.28 -12.50 28.60
CA GLU A 60 13.66 -12.79 28.97
C GLU A 60 14.12 -12.07 30.25
N VAL A 61 13.49 -10.95 30.57
CA VAL A 61 13.80 -10.17 31.79
C VAL A 61 12.91 -10.59 32.94
N VAL A 62 11.58 -10.67 32.71
CA VAL A 62 10.60 -10.98 33.74
C VAL A 62 10.79 -12.42 34.27
N LEU A 63 10.92 -13.41 33.39
CA LEU A 63 11.06 -14.80 33.76
C LEU A 63 12.41 -15.09 34.45
N LYS A 64 13.48 -14.35 34.16
CA LYS A 64 14.76 -14.43 34.89
C LYS A 64 14.67 -13.96 36.34
N LYS A 65 13.71 -13.09 36.66
CA LYS A 65 13.46 -12.62 38.04
C LYS A 65 12.63 -13.63 38.86
N CYS A 66 11.98 -14.58 38.17
CA CYS A 66 11.21 -15.65 38.81
C CYS A 66 12.11 -16.77 39.31
N GLU A 67 11.60 -17.59 40.20
CA GLU A 67 12.32 -18.75 40.73
C GLU A 67 12.59 -19.76 39.62
N ILE A 68 13.89 -20.11 39.41
CA ILE A 68 14.33 -20.92 38.25
C ILE A 68 13.87 -22.39 38.32
N ASN A 69 13.44 -22.85 39.49
CA ASN A 69 13.00 -24.23 39.70
C ASN A 69 11.52 -24.48 39.36
N ASP A 70 10.82 -23.50 38.85
CA ASP A 70 9.45 -23.70 38.36
C ASP A 70 9.49 -24.25 36.94
N ASN A 71 9.14 -25.51 36.76
CA ASN A 71 8.98 -26.19 35.47
C ASN A 71 8.12 -25.37 34.48
N ARG A 72 7.24 -24.48 34.99
CA ARG A 72 6.40 -23.58 34.22
C ARG A 72 7.23 -22.50 33.52
N SER A 73 8.22 -21.92 34.20
CA SER A 73 9.04 -20.85 33.59
C SER A 73 9.85 -21.37 32.40
N VAL A 74 10.33 -22.61 32.48
CA VAL A 74 11.06 -23.27 31.38
C VAL A 74 10.11 -23.59 30.22
N ALA A 75 8.92 -24.10 30.50
CA ALA A 75 7.89 -24.38 29.51
C ALA A 75 7.47 -23.08 28.79
N TYR A 76 7.22 -22.00 29.53
CA TYR A 76 6.90 -20.69 28.96
C TYR A 76 7.98 -20.14 28.05
N LEU A 77 9.25 -20.25 28.42
CA LEU A 77 10.35 -19.78 27.56
C LEU A 77 10.40 -20.51 26.23
N LYS A 78 10.13 -21.82 26.21
CA LYS A 78 10.11 -22.62 24.98
C LYS A 78 8.93 -22.23 24.07
N GLU A 79 7.72 -22.06 24.64
CA GLU A 79 6.54 -21.64 23.91
C GLU A 79 6.69 -20.20 23.38
N ILE A 80 7.19 -19.29 24.23
CA ILE A 80 7.43 -17.89 23.89
C ILE A 80 8.41 -17.76 22.73
N ALA A 81 9.48 -18.57 22.72
CA ALA A 81 10.44 -18.59 21.62
C ALA A 81 9.75 -18.96 20.28
N GLY A 82 8.77 -19.84 20.28
CA GLY A 82 7.96 -20.19 19.12
C GLY A 82 7.13 -19.00 18.61
N TYR A 83 6.48 -18.28 19.51
CA TYR A 83 5.67 -17.08 19.15
C TYR A 83 6.55 -15.94 18.66
N GLN A 84 7.70 -15.71 19.29
CA GLN A 84 8.65 -14.68 18.87
C GLN A 84 9.22 -14.95 17.48
N LYS A 85 9.54 -16.23 17.16
CA LYS A 85 9.95 -16.65 15.81
C LYS A 85 8.88 -16.40 14.75
N SER A 86 7.60 -16.45 15.13
CA SER A 86 6.47 -16.11 14.23
C SER A 86 6.13 -14.61 14.20
N GLY A 87 7.04 -13.74 14.67
CA GLY A 87 6.87 -12.29 14.63
C GLY A 87 5.89 -11.70 15.65
N LYS A 88 5.41 -12.51 16.61
CA LYS A 88 4.47 -12.04 17.62
C LYS A 88 5.21 -11.39 18.81
N ARG A 89 4.64 -10.32 19.33
CA ARG A 89 5.14 -9.69 20.56
C ARG A 89 4.62 -10.45 21.77
N VAL A 90 5.49 -10.80 22.69
CA VAL A 90 5.12 -11.49 23.92
C VAL A 90 5.48 -10.63 25.12
N ILE A 91 4.56 -10.52 26.09
CA ILE A 91 4.75 -9.84 27.37
C ILE A 91 4.52 -10.86 28.46
N ALA A 92 5.50 -11.02 29.34
CA ALA A 92 5.38 -11.86 30.54
C ALA A 92 4.92 -11.03 31.75
N PHE A 93 4.22 -11.72 32.64
CA PHE A 93 3.72 -11.19 33.91
C PHE A 93 4.22 -12.06 35.04
N ALA A 94 4.62 -11.41 36.13
CA ALA A 94 4.96 -12.09 37.36
C ALA A 94 4.56 -11.25 38.56
N SER A 95 4.30 -11.91 39.68
CA SER A 95 3.97 -11.25 40.95
C SER A 95 4.73 -11.87 42.11
N ARG A 96 4.88 -11.11 43.21
CA ARG A 96 5.39 -11.59 44.48
C ARG A 96 4.68 -10.92 45.64
N ARG A 97 4.64 -11.61 46.78
CA ARG A 97 4.34 -10.96 48.07
C ARG A 97 5.59 -10.39 48.67
N ASP A 98 5.41 -9.49 49.64
CA ASP A 98 6.54 -8.84 50.30
C ASP A 98 7.47 -9.90 50.93
N GLY A 99 8.77 -9.79 50.66
CA GLY A 99 9.80 -10.75 51.12
C GLY A 99 9.91 -12.04 50.29
N GLU A 100 9.02 -12.33 49.33
CA GLU A 100 9.06 -13.52 48.49
C GLU A 100 9.75 -13.28 47.17
N LYS A 101 10.11 -14.35 46.45
CA LYS A 101 10.60 -14.27 45.07
C LYS A 101 9.43 -14.14 44.11
N PHE A 102 9.72 -13.63 42.92
CA PHE A 102 8.71 -13.55 41.86
C PHE A 102 8.28 -14.95 41.39
N VAL A 103 6.98 -15.10 41.19
CA VAL A 103 6.34 -16.28 40.58
C VAL A 103 5.77 -15.85 39.24
N ALA A 104 5.99 -16.64 38.19
CA ALA A 104 5.45 -16.38 36.86
C ALA A 104 3.93 -16.58 36.84
N ASP A 105 3.18 -15.50 36.60
CA ASP A 105 1.70 -15.55 36.47
C ASP A 105 1.28 -16.03 35.07
N GLY A 106 2.07 -15.73 34.02
CA GLY A 106 1.79 -16.12 32.66
C GLY A 106 2.40 -15.14 31.64
N TYR A 107 1.93 -15.26 30.41
CA TYR A 107 2.30 -14.34 29.33
C TYR A 107 1.11 -14.03 28.42
N ALA A 108 1.17 -12.87 27.76
CA ALA A 108 0.24 -12.49 26.71
C ALA A 108 0.97 -12.43 25.37
N VAL A 109 0.35 -13.01 24.35
CA VAL A 109 0.83 -12.95 22.97
C VAL A 109 0.02 -11.90 22.24
N ILE A 110 0.72 -10.90 21.72
CA ILE A 110 0.13 -9.78 20.98
C ILE A 110 0.58 -9.93 19.55
N SER A 111 -0.37 -10.02 18.65
CA SER A 111 -0.15 -9.98 17.21
C SER A 111 -0.91 -8.81 16.61
N ASP A 112 -0.30 -8.16 15.65
CA ASP A 112 -0.98 -7.21 14.78
C ASP A 112 -1.40 -7.99 13.53
N PRO A 113 -2.66 -8.41 13.43
CA PRO A 113 -3.11 -9.22 12.31
C PRO A 113 -3.13 -8.38 11.04
N ILE A 114 -2.79 -8.99 9.91
CA ILE A 114 -2.99 -8.36 8.61
C ILE A 114 -4.47 -7.99 8.45
N ARG A 115 -4.73 -6.77 8.01
CA ARG A 115 -6.09 -6.28 7.77
C ARG A 115 -6.79 -7.18 6.75
N LYS A 116 -8.10 -7.37 6.92
CA LYS A 116 -8.91 -8.17 6.00
C LYS A 116 -8.76 -7.68 4.55
N ASN A 117 -8.78 -8.62 3.61
CA ASN A 117 -8.72 -8.38 2.16
C ASN A 117 -7.39 -7.78 1.63
N VAL A 118 -6.36 -7.59 2.47
CA VAL A 118 -5.04 -7.11 1.99
C VAL A 118 -4.36 -8.17 1.14
N LYS A 119 -4.46 -9.44 1.52
CA LYS A 119 -3.91 -10.55 0.75
C LYS A 119 -4.51 -10.61 -0.66
N ASP A 120 -5.84 -10.55 -0.78
CA ASP A 120 -6.54 -10.57 -2.07
C ASP A 120 -6.17 -9.34 -2.92
N ALA A 121 -5.97 -8.19 -2.28
CA ALA A 121 -5.52 -6.98 -2.95
C ALA A 121 -4.09 -7.09 -3.48
N VAL A 122 -3.17 -7.69 -2.71
CA VAL A 122 -1.79 -7.98 -3.16
C VAL A 122 -1.80 -8.96 -4.34
N ASP A 123 -2.60 -10.02 -4.26
CA ASP A 123 -2.74 -10.99 -5.36
C ASP A 123 -3.34 -10.33 -6.61
N SER A 124 -4.30 -9.42 -6.46
CA SER A 124 -4.85 -8.61 -7.55
C SER A 124 -3.80 -7.69 -8.18
N CYS A 125 -2.95 -7.05 -7.38
CA CYS A 125 -1.82 -6.26 -7.90
C CYS A 125 -0.89 -7.14 -8.74
N ARG A 126 -0.56 -8.33 -8.25
CA ARG A 126 0.32 -9.28 -8.97
C ARG A 126 -0.31 -9.72 -10.30
N GLY A 127 -1.60 -10.08 -10.29
CA GLY A 127 -2.35 -10.40 -11.50
C GLY A 127 -2.37 -9.27 -12.52
N ALA A 128 -2.41 -8.02 -12.02
CA ALA A 128 -2.35 -6.81 -12.82
C ALA A 128 -0.93 -6.43 -13.31
N GLY A 129 0.09 -7.25 -13.01
CA GLY A 129 1.48 -6.98 -13.35
C GLY A 129 2.12 -5.87 -12.51
N ILE A 130 1.55 -5.56 -11.35
CA ILE A 130 2.07 -4.57 -10.41
C ILE A 130 2.87 -5.31 -9.34
N ARG A 131 4.14 -4.94 -9.20
CA ARG A 131 5.02 -5.47 -8.18
C ARG A 131 4.81 -4.72 -6.86
N VAL A 132 4.59 -5.47 -5.78
CA VAL A 132 4.46 -4.92 -4.42
C VAL A 132 5.78 -5.19 -3.68
N ILE A 133 6.36 -4.13 -3.12
CA ILE A 133 7.56 -4.18 -2.27
C ILE A 133 7.20 -3.56 -0.92
N VAL A 134 7.37 -4.31 0.16
CA VAL A 134 7.12 -3.81 1.52
C VAL A 134 8.42 -3.25 2.11
N MET A 135 8.36 -2.02 2.62
CA MET A 135 9.48 -1.38 3.30
C MET A 135 9.09 -1.10 4.76
N THR A 136 9.72 -1.81 5.69
CA THR A 136 9.39 -1.72 7.13
C THR A 136 10.61 -1.38 7.98
N GLY A 137 10.36 -0.72 9.11
CA GLY A 137 11.36 -0.55 10.18
C GLY A 137 11.58 -1.80 11.04
N ASP A 138 10.72 -2.83 10.91
CA ASP A 138 10.80 -4.07 11.65
C ASP A 138 12.04 -4.91 11.25
N ASN A 139 12.36 -5.90 12.10
CA ASN A 139 13.42 -6.86 11.79
C ASN A 139 13.03 -7.82 10.66
N ALA A 140 14.01 -8.50 10.08
CA ALA A 140 13.82 -9.39 8.94
C ALA A 140 12.90 -10.57 9.25
N GLU A 141 12.91 -11.11 10.46
CA GLU A 141 12.09 -12.26 10.86
C GLU A 141 10.60 -11.89 10.89
N THR A 142 10.25 -10.75 11.51
CA THR A 142 8.88 -10.24 11.54
C THR A 142 8.40 -9.90 10.13
N ALA A 143 9.24 -9.23 9.36
CA ALA A 143 8.95 -8.85 7.98
C ALA A 143 8.73 -10.07 7.07
N ALA A 144 9.53 -11.13 7.26
CA ALA A 144 9.38 -12.40 6.54
C ALA A 144 8.07 -13.12 6.88
N ALA A 145 7.64 -13.12 8.15
CA ALA A 145 6.38 -13.71 8.57
C ALA A 145 5.18 -13.03 7.90
N VAL A 146 5.15 -11.68 7.88
CA VAL A 146 4.12 -10.90 7.20
C VAL A 146 4.15 -11.15 5.69
N ALA A 147 5.33 -11.17 5.08
CA ALA A 147 5.49 -11.40 3.65
C ALA A 147 5.01 -12.81 3.23
N ALA A 148 5.27 -13.82 4.05
CA ALA A 148 4.79 -15.18 3.82
C ALA A 148 3.25 -15.27 3.88
N GLU A 149 2.63 -14.61 4.86
CA GLU A 149 1.17 -14.56 5.00
C GLU A 149 0.51 -13.85 3.80
N LEU A 150 1.17 -12.83 3.24
CA LEU A 150 0.75 -12.08 2.05
C LEU A 150 1.13 -12.76 0.72
N ASN A 151 1.72 -13.96 0.72
CA ASN A 151 2.23 -14.64 -0.47
C ASN A 151 3.28 -13.83 -1.26
N LEU A 152 3.99 -12.88 -0.64
CA LEU A 152 4.98 -12.05 -1.33
C LEU A 152 6.29 -12.80 -1.63
N LEU A 153 6.60 -13.86 -0.88
CA LEU A 153 7.82 -14.68 -1.01
C LEU A 153 7.64 -15.85 -1.98
N SER A 154 7.03 -15.63 -3.14
CA SER A 154 6.86 -16.66 -4.15
C SER A 154 7.96 -16.58 -5.23
N GLY A 155 8.43 -17.73 -5.69
CA GLY A 155 9.49 -17.81 -6.71
C GLY A 155 10.86 -17.44 -6.12
N ASP A 156 11.54 -16.51 -6.78
CA ASP A 156 12.86 -15.98 -6.40
C ASP A 156 12.81 -14.79 -5.43
N LYS A 157 11.63 -14.51 -4.86
CA LYS A 157 11.42 -13.35 -3.99
C LYS A 157 11.97 -13.55 -2.59
N GLU A 158 12.62 -12.52 -2.06
CA GLU A 158 13.36 -12.56 -0.80
C GLU A 158 13.11 -11.35 0.09
N VAL A 159 13.49 -11.50 1.35
CA VAL A 159 13.56 -10.44 2.34
C VAL A 159 15.02 -10.02 2.50
N VAL A 160 15.29 -8.73 2.36
CA VAL A 160 16.66 -8.17 2.52
C VAL A 160 16.71 -7.15 3.64
N GLY A 161 17.85 -7.03 4.28
CA GLY A 161 18.14 -5.95 5.20
C GLY A 161 18.48 -4.65 4.47
N ALA A 162 18.06 -3.50 5.00
CA ALA A 162 18.39 -2.21 4.40
C ALA A 162 19.90 -2.00 4.22
N GLY A 163 20.74 -2.54 5.15
CA GLY A 163 22.20 -2.49 5.06
C GLY A 163 22.78 -3.18 3.83
N GLU A 164 22.13 -4.23 3.32
CA GLU A 164 22.57 -4.94 2.10
C GLU A 164 22.43 -4.08 0.83
N LEU A 165 21.55 -3.09 0.89
CA LEU A 165 21.30 -2.17 -0.22
C LEU A 165 22.16 -0.90 -0.14
N GLU A 166 22.83 -0.67 0.99
CA GLU A 166 23.72 0.48 1.17
C GLU A 166 24.96 0.36 0.27
N GLY A 167 25.36 1.48 -0.31
CA GLY A 167 26.54 1.52 -1.20
C GLY A 167 26.30 1.07 -2.64
N LEU A 168 25.17 0.45 -2.97
CA LEU A 168 24.83 0.08 -4.36
C LEU A 168 24.60 1.35 -5.21
N SER A 169 25.11 1.34 -6.44
CA SER A 169 24.75 2.35 -7.43
C SER A 169 23.28 2.29 -7.80
N PRO A 170 22.65 3.35 -8.32
CA PRO A 170 21.24 3.33 -8.74
C PRO A 170 20.90 2.18 -9.69
N ALA A 171 21.78 1.88 -10.64
CA ALA A 171 21.59 0.78 -11.59
C ALA A 171 21.67 -0.59 -10.91
N ALA A 172 22.70 -0.81 -10.05
CA ALA A 172 22.84 -2.06 -9.29
C ALA A 172 21.67 -2.26 -8.31
N LEU A 173 21.21 -1.19 -7.66
CA LEU A 173 20.06 -1.22 -6.78
C LEU A 173 18.78 -1.59 -7.54
N CYS A 174 18.54 -1.00 -8.72
CA CYS A 174 17.40 -1.32 -9.56
C CYS A 174 17.38 -2.82 -9.94
N GLU A 175 18.52 -3.38 -10.36
CA GLU A 175 18.63 -4.82 -10.66
C GLU A 175 18.38 -5.68 -9.42
N ARG A 176 18.96 -5.33 -8.29
CA ARG A 176 18.78 -6.05 -7.02
C ARG A 176 17.31 -6.06 -6.57
N LEU A 177 16.60 -4.94 -6.76
CA LEU A 177 15.18 -4.82 -6.41
C LEU A 177 14.25 -5.71 -7.24
N LYS A 178 14.70 -6.34 -8.31
CA LYS A 178 13.88 -7.28 -9.10
C LYS A 178 13.49 -8.52 -8.30
N THR A 179 14.37 -8.99 -7.40
CA THR A 179 14.14 -10.16 -6.55
C THR A 179 13.65 -9.82 -5.15
N VAL A 180 13.67 -8.54 -4.76
CA VAL A 180 13.27 -8.10 -3.41
C VAL A 180 11.75 -7.99 -3.31
N ALA A 181 11.17 -8.66 -2.31
CA ALA A 181 9.79 -8.50 -1.90
C ALA A 181 9.65 -7.61 -0.65
N VAL A 182 10.62 -7.68 0.26
CA VAL A 182 10.59 -6.93 1.52
C VAL A 182 11.95 -6.37 1.88
N ILE A 183 11.97 -5.13 2.35
CA ILE A 183 13.16 -4.46 2.87
C ILE A 183 12.92 -4.20 4.36
N ALA A 184 13.64 -4.94 5.20
CA ALA A 184 13.59 -4.84 6.65
C ALA A 184 14.55 -3.76 7.16
N ARG A 185 14.26 -3.19 8.35
CA ARG A 185 15.03 -2.10 8.99
C ARG A 185 15.27 -0.90 8.07
N SER A 186 14.25 -0.58 7.28
CA SER A 186 14.29 0.51 6.31
C SER A 186 14.23 1.88 6.99
N SER A 187 15.22 2.72 6.71
CA SER A 187 15.25 4.13 7.12
C SER A 187 14.54 5.02 6.09
N PRO A 188 14.17 6.27 6.44
CA PRO A 188 13.63 7.23 5.45
C PRO A 188 14.53 7.42 4.23
N LYS A 189 15.85 7.44 4.46
CA LYS A 189 16.85 7.54 3.39
C LYS A 189 16.83 6.31 2.48
N THR A 190 16.69 5.11 3.07
CA THR A 190 16.58 3.87 2.29
C THR A 190 15.33 3.86 1.42
N LYS A 191 14.18 4.29 1.97
CA LYS A 191 12.91 4.36 1.25
C LYS A 191 13.02 5.29 0.03
N LEU A 192 13.59 6.48 0.22
CA LEU A 192 13.82 7.43 -0.86
C LEU A 192 14.73 6.85 -1.95
N ARG A 193 15.88 6.27 -1.58
CA ARG A 193 16.81 5.65 -2.55
C ARG A 193 16.18 4.53 -3.37
N VAL A 194 15.32 3.72 -2.76
CA VAL A 194 14.58 2.65 -3.46
C VAL A 194 13.66 3.26 -4.52
N VAL A 195 12.92 4.31 -4.18
CA VAL A 195 12.05 5.02 -5.14
C VAL A 195 12.85 5.58 -6.31
N GLU A 196 13.96 6.26 -6.01
CA GLU A 196 14.84 6.85 -7.03
C GLU A 196 15.43 5.78 -7.95
N ALA A 197 15.86 4.63 -7.40
CA ALA A 197 16.43 3.54 -8.18
C ALA A 197 15.38 2.89 -9.11
N LEU A 198 14.15 2.71 -8.65
CA LEU A 198 13.06 2.18 -9.47
C LEU A 198 12.69 3.15 -10.60
N LYS A 199 12.62 4.44 -10.31
CA LYS A 199 12.38 5.49 -11.32
C LYS A 199 13.53 5.58 -12.33
N TYR A 200 14.79 5.43 -11.87
CA TYR A 200 15.95 5.33 -12.75
C TYR A 200 15.84 4.15 -13.72
N GLY A 201 15.30 3.03 -13.26
CA GLY A 201 15.00 1.85 -14.10
C GLY A 201 13.80 2.02 -15.04
N GLY A 202 13.15 3.20 -15.06
CA GLY A 202 11.99 3.47 -15.93
C GLY A 202 10.65 2.95 -15.40
N GLU A 203 10.61 2.48 -14.15
CA GLU A 203 9.37 2.05 -13.50
C GLU A 203 8.50 3.25 -13.12
N VAL A 204 7.18 3.05 -13.11
CA VAL A 204 6.22 3.99 -12.49
C VAL A 204 5.98 3.54 -11.07
N VAL A 205 6.31 4.39 -10.11
CA VAL A 205 6.37 4.04 -8.69
C VAL A 205 5.27 4.75 -7.91
N ALA A 206 4.40 3.98 -7.27
CA ALA A 206 3.50 4.48 -6.24
C ALA A 206 4.06 4.12 -4.85
N VAL A 207 4.00 5.06 -3.92
CA VAL A 207 4.44 4.86 -2.53
C VAL A 207 3.29 5.18 -1.60
N THR A 208 3.04 4.28 -0.64
CA THR A 208 2.07 4.51 0.43
C THR A 208 2.74 4.51 1.79
N GLY A 209 2.27 5.38 2.68
CA GLY A 209 2.76 5.48 4.05
C GLY A 209 1.85 6.33 4.93
N ASP A 210 2.12 6.29 6.24
CA ASP A 210 1.35 7.00 7.27
C ASP A 210 2.24 7.86 8.19
N GLY A 211 3.54 7.57 8.22
CA GLY A 211 4.50 8.23 9.11
C GLY A 211 5.26 9.38 8.46
N VAL A 212 5.73 10.32 9.28
CA VAL A 212 6.63 11.42 8.85
C VAL A 212 7.85 10.89 8.09
N ASN A 213 8.31 9.69 8.46
CA ASN A 213 9.45 9.03 7.84
C ASN A 213 9.21 8.60 6.38
N ASP A 214 7.96 8.55 5.95
CA ASP A 214 7.56 8.15 4.61
C ASP A 214 7.43 9.35 3.66
N ALA A 215 7.23 10.54 4.20
CA ALA A 215 6.99 11.76 3.43
C ALA A 215 8.04 12.04 2.33
N PRO A 216 9.35 11.87 2.54
CA PRO A 216 10.33 12.06 1.47
C PRO A 216 10.15 11.07 0.30
N ALA A 217 9.87 9.80 0.58
CA ALA A 217 9.65 8.78 -0.45
C ALA A 217 8.32 9.01 -1.19
N ILE A 218 7.26 9.37 -0.46
CA ILE A 218 5.95 9.71 -1.00
C ILE A 218 6.06 10.89 -1.97
N LYS A 219 6.74 11.96 -1.57
CA LYS A 219 6.90 13.15 -2.40
C LYS A 219 7.70 12.91 -3.68
N HIS A 220 8.66 11.97 -3.67
CA HIS A 220 9.50 11.64 -4.82
C HIS A 220 8.93 10.53 -5.70
N ALA A 221 7.89 9.85 -5.28
CA ALA A 221 7.18 8.87 -6.09
C ALA A 221 6.53 9.51 -7.32
N ASP A 222 6.07 8.69 -8.27
CA ASP A 222 5.22 9.18 -9.36
C ASP A 222 3.78 9.36 -8.88
N ILE A 223 3.39 8.60 -7.85
CA ILE A 223 2.10 8.72 -7.15
C ILE A 223 2.37 8.55 -5.66
N GLY A 224 2.23 9.61 -4.90
CA GLY A 224 2.32 9.60 -3.45
C GLY A 224 0.95 9.35 -2.82
N ILE A 225 0.85 8.38 -1.90
CA ILE A 225 -0.41 8.00 -1.26
C ILE A 225 -0.22 8.06 0.26
N ALA A 226 -1.02 8.87 0.95
CA ALA A 226 -1.05 8.91 2.41
C ALA A 226 -2.28 8.17 2.95
N MET A 227 -2.13 7.57 4.13
CA MET A 227 -3.26 7.07 4.91
C MET A 227 -4.00 8.23 5.57
N GLY A 228 -5.34 8.14 5.70
CA GLY A 228 -6.17 9.17 6.33
C GLY A 228 -5.83 9.40 7.79
N SER A 229 -5.43 8.34 8.52
CA SER A 229 -4.90 8.40 9.88
C SER A 229 -3.43 8.84 9.96
N GLY A 230 -2.76 9.02 8.82
CA GLY A 230 -1.35 9.41 8.74
C GLY A 230 -1.08 10.83 9.23
N SER A 231 0.22 11.15 9.37
CA SER A 231 0.65 12.49 9.79
C SER A 231 0.28 13.55 8.76
N GLU A 232 0.04 14.79 9.20
CA GLU A 232 -0.26 15.92 8.32
C GLU A 232 0.87 16.14 7.28
N ILE A 233 2.14 16.00 7.71
CA ILE A 233 3.30 16.12 6.82
C ILE A 233 3.25 15.10 5.68
N THR A 234 2.80 13.87 5.99
CA THR A 234 2.67 12.79 5.00
C THR A 234 1.52 13.08 4.02
N LYS A 235 0.40 13.60 4.53
CA LYS A 235 -0.74 14.03 3.70
C LYS A 235 -0.39 15.18 2.77
N GLU A 236 0.32 16.20 3.28
CA GLU A 236 0.79 17.33 2.46
C GLU A 236 1.79 16.92 1.37
N ALA A 237 2.57 15.86 1.62
CA ALA A 237 3.53 15.34 0.65
C ALA A 237 2.89 14.43 -0.42
N SER A 238 1.63 14.01 -0.24
CA SER A 238 0.96 13.02 -1.07
C SER A 238 0.07 13.63 -2.14
N ASP A 239 -0.16 12.87 -3.22
CA ASP A 239 -1.11 13.21 -4.29
C ASP A 239 -2.53 12.70 -3.95
N ILE A 240 -2.61 11.63 -3.15
CA ILE A 240 -3.86 10.95 -2.78
C ILE A 240 -3.88 10.68 -1.29
N VAL A 241 -5.02 10.92 -0.64
CA VAL A 241 -5.26 10.55 0.76
C VAL A 241 -6.36 9.49 0.84
N LEU A 242 -6.06 8.34 1.45
CA LEU A 242 -7.00 7.24 1.64
C LEU A 242 -7.77 7.40 2.94
N LEU A 243 -9.00 7.88 2.89
CA LEU A 243 -9.82 8.13 4.08
C LEU A 243 -10.18 6.88 4.89
N ASP A 244 -10.15 5.71 4.27
CA ASP A 244 -10.47 4.42 4.89
C ASP A 244 -9.24 3.63 5.35
N ASP A 245 -8.04 4.17 5.19
CA ASP A 245 -6.76 3.52 5.51
C ASP A 245 -6.61 2.12 4.91
N SER A 246 -7.20 1.88 3.75
CA SER A 246 -7.38 0.54 3.18
C SER A 246 -6.54 0.32 1.93
N PHE A 247 -5.61 -0.64 1.97
CA PHE A 247 -4.82 -1.04 0.80
C PHE A 247 -5.70 -1.53 -0.38
N PRO A 248 -6.80 -2.31 -0.18
CA PRO A 248 -7.75 -2.64 -1.24
C PRO A 248 -8.30 -1.46 -2.02
N THR A 249 -8.41 -0.27 -1.40
CA THR A 249 -8.85 0.95 -2.07
C THR A 249 -7.84 1.46 -3.09
N ILE A 250 -6.53 1.24 -2.86
CA ILE A 250 -5.49 1.50 -3.87
C ILE A 250 -5.73 0.65 -5.11
N VAL A 251 -6.04 -0.64 -4.95
CA VAL A 251 -6.32 -1.55 -6.07
C VAL A 251 -7.53 -1.08 -6.88
N LYS A 252 -8.58 -0.60 -6.21
CA LYS A 252 -9.74 0.00 -6.88
C LYS A 252 -9.34 1.27 -7.64
N ALA A 253 -8.51 2.13 -7.03
CA ALA A 253 -8.02 3.35 -7.69
C ALA A 253 -7.21 3.02 -8.95
N VAL A 254 -6.35 1.99 -8.91
CA VAL A 254 -5.62 1.51 -10.08
C VAL A 254 -6.58 1.01 -11.18
N SER A 255 -7.57 0.20 -10.82
CA SER A 255 -8.58 -0.29 -11.76
C SER A 255 -9.33 0.86 -12.42
N PHE A 256 -9.74 1.85 -11.64
CA PHE A 256 -10.42 3.06 -12.12
C PHE A 256 -9.53 3.89 -13.05
N GLY A 257 -8.28 4.13 -12.68
CA GLY A 257 -7.32 4.85 -13.51
C GLY A 257 -7.06 4.16 -14.85
N ARG A 258 -6.94 2.84 -14.86
CA ARG A 258 -6.80 2.04 -16.10
C ARG A 258 -8.04 2.12 -16.98
N ASN A 259 -9.23 2.15 -16.39
CA ASN A 259 -10.48 2.33 -17.13
C ASN A 259 -10.54 3.73 -17.76
N ILE A 260 -10.24 4.78 -17.00
CA ILE A 260 -10.16 6.16 -17.50
C ILE A 260 -9.16 6.25 -18.67
N TYR A 261 -7.96 5.69 -18.51
CA TYR A 261 -6.95 5.70 -19.57
C TYR A 261 -7.44 5.02 -20.86
N ARG A 262 -8.12 3.88 -20.76
CA ARG A 262 -8.69 3.17 -21.90
C ARG A 262 -9.81 3.96 -22.57
N ASN A 263 -10.69 4.57 -21.78
CA ASN A 263 -11.77 5.40 -22.30
C ASN A 263 -11.22 6.65 -23.02
N PHE A 264 -10.17 7.25 -22.47
CA PHE A 264 -9.44 8.34 -23.09
C PHE A 264 -8.82 7.93 -24.45
N GLN A 265 -8.19 6.75 -24.53
CA GLN A 265 -7.66 6.24 -25.79
C GLN A 265 -8.77 6.03 -26.84
N ARG A 266 -9.95 5.51 -26.43
CA ARG A 266 -11.11 5.34 -27.31
C ARG A 266 -11.62 6.68 -27.81
N PHE A 267 -11.76 7.64 -26.91
CA PHE A 267 -12.18 8.99 -27.25
C PHE A 267 -11.24 9.65 -28.26
N ILE A 268 -9.93 9.64 -28.03
CA ILE A 268 -8.95 10.17 -28.96
C ILE A 268 -9.03 9.47 -30.31
N THR A 269 -9.15 8.13 -30.31
CA THR A 269 -9.27 7.36 -31.56
C THR A 269 -10.49 7.80 -32.35
N PHE A 270 -11.63 7.96 -31.72
CA PHE A 270 -12.85 8.43 -32.33
C PHE A 270 -12.68 9.84 -32.90
N GLN A 271 -12.24 10.78 -32.08
CA GLN A 271 -12.09 12.18 -32.47
C GLN A 271 -11.10 12.38 -33.63
N LEU A 272 -9.94 11.75 -33.56
CA LEU A 272 -8.97 11.81 -34.67
C LEU A 272 -9.48 11.15 -35.94
N THR A 273 -10.28 10.09 -35.84
CA THR A 273 -10.89 9.46 -37.01
C THR A 273 -11.84 10.43 -37.72
N VAL A 274 -12.71 11.13 -36.97
CA VAL A 274 -13.64 12.11 -37.56
C VAL A 274 -12.88 13.29 -38.17
N ASN A 275 -11.85 13.82 -37.48
CA ASN A 275 -11.04 14.91 -38.01
C ASN A 275 -10.30 14.53 -39.31
N VAL A 276 -9.70 13.32 -39.36
CA VAL A 276 -9.06 12.81 -40.57
C VAL A 276 -10.10 12.63 -41.68
N THR A 277 -11.29 12.12 -41.37
CA THR A 277 -12.39 11.96 -42.34
C THR A 277 -12.78 13.33 -42.93
N SER A 278 -13.05 14.32 -42.10
CA SER A 278 -13.47 15.66 -42.53
C SER A 278 -12.42 16.32 -43.40
N MET A 279 -11.14 16.26 -42.96
CA MET A 279 -10.01 16.81 -43.73
C MET A 279 -9.84 16.15 -45.10
N LEU A 280 -9.85 14.80 -45.13
CA LEU A 280 -9.73 14.07 -46.38
C LEU A 280 -10.91 14.32 -47.32
N THR A 281 -12.15 14.39 -46.78
CA THR A 281 -13.35 14.69 -47.57
C THR A 281 -13.24 16.05 -48.27
N VAL A 282 -12.82 17.09 -47.54
CA VAL A 282 -12.62 18.41 -48.11
C VAL A 282 -11.51 18.41 -49.22
N ILE A 283 -10.34 17.84 -48.89
CA ILE A 283 -9.21 17.79 -49.82
C ILE A 283 -9.57 17.05 -51.11
N LEU A 284 -10.15 15.84 -50.97
CA LEU A 284 -10.48 15.00 -52.08
C LEU A 284 -11.63 15.58 -52.93
N SER A 285 -12.64 16.18 -52.31
CA SER A 285 -13.73 16.86 -53.05
C SER A 285 -13.21 17.97 -53.93
N LEU A 286 -12.34 18.83 -53.38
CA LEU A 286 -11.70 19.89 -54.16
C LEU A 286 -10.80 19.34 -55.27
N ALA A 287 -10.04 18.28 -54.99
CA ALA A 287 -9.16 17.61 -55.99
C ALA A 287 -9.94 16.96 -57.15
N LEU A 288 -11.15 16.51 -56.90
CA LEU A 288 -12.09 15.93 -57.88
C LEU A 288 -12.92 16.99 -58.60
N GLY A 289 -12.76 18.26 -58.28
CA GLY A 289 -13.48 19.37 -58.92
C GLY A 289 -14.90 19.62 -58.38
N PHE A 290 -15.22 19.03 -57.21
CA PHE A 290 -16.48 19.31 -56.52
C PHE A 290 -16.37 20.60 -55.67
N ASP A 291 -17.48 21.23 -55.39
CA ASP A 291 -17.58 22.32 -54.43
C ASP A 291 -17.19 21.86 -53.01
N ASN A 292 -16.88 22.83 -52.14
CA ASN A 292 -16.53 22.49 -50.76
C ASN A 292 -17.75 21.81 -50.05
N PRO A 293 -17.61 20.57 -49.61
CA PRO A 293 -18.73 19.78 -49.05
C PRO A 293 -19.19 20.32 -47.69
N PHE A 294 -18.36 21.10 -46.99
CA PHE A 294 -18.70 21.61 -45.66
C PHE A 294 -18.45 23.10 -45.61
N ASN A 295 -19.41 23.87 -45.13
CA ASN A 295 -19.18 25.26 -44.73
C ASN A 295 -18.67 25.33 -43.29
N ALA A 296 -18.17 26.52 -42.87
CA ALA A 296 -17.58 26.70 -41.54
C ALA A 296 -18.56 26.39 -40.40
N VAL A 297 -19.83 26.66 -40.56
CA VAL A 297 -20.88 26.40 -39.57
C VAL A 297 -21.10 24.88 -39.41
N GLN A 298 -21.11 24.15 -40.53
CA GLN A 298 -21.26 22.70 -40.51
C GLN A 298 -20.06 22.00 -39.83
N LEU A 299 -18.85 22.46 -40.12
CA LEU A 299 -17.66 21.94 -39.42
C LEU A 299 -17.73 22.20 -37.92
N LEU A 300 -18.12 23.39 -37.52
CA LEU A 300 -18.34 23.74 -36.10
C LEU A 300 -19.37 22.83 -35.44
N TRP A 301 -20.49 22.54 -36.12
CA TRP A 301 -21.54 21.63 -35.63
C TRP A 301 -21.03 20.20 -35.50
N ILE A 302 -20.23 19.71 -36.46
CA ILE A 302 -19.60 18.40 -36.39
C ILE A 302 -18.72 18.32 -35.11
N ASP A 303 -17.91 19.33 -34.87
CA ASP A 303 -17.02 19.37 -33.69
C ASP A 303 -17.84 19.39 -32.37
N ILE A 304 -18.88 20.21 -32.26
CA ILE A 304 -19.73 20.28 -31.07
C ILE A 304 -20.45 18.94 -30.80
N ILE A 305 -21.01 18.30 -31.84
CA ILE A 305 -21.70 17.02 -31.70
C ILE A 305 -20.75 15.91 -31.37
N MET A 306 -19.52 15.95 -31.92
CA MET A 306 -18.48 14.96 -31.69
C MET A 306 -17.88 15.07 -30.28
N ASP A 307 -17.63 16.29 -29.80
CA ASP A 307 -16.99 16.50 -28.51
C ASP A 307 -17.92 16.27 -27.31
N GLY A 308 -19.22 16.59 -27.43
CA GLY A 308 -20.18 16.52 -26.33
C GLY A 308 -20.68 15.10 -26.02
N PRO A 309 -21.67 14.58 -26.76
CA PRO A 309 -22.35 13.33 -26.42
C PRO A 309 -21.43 12.10 -26.38
N PRO A 310 -20.51 11.86 -27.36
CA PRO A 310 -19.63 10.70 -27.31
C PRO A 310 -18.62 10.77 -26.18
N ALA A 311 -18.07 11.96 -25.88
CA ALA A 311 -17.14 12.13 -24.75
C ALA A 311 -17.84 11.78 -23.43
N LEU A 312 -19.07 12.27 -23.22
CA LEU A 312 -19.85 11.95 -22.03
C LEU A 312 -20.18 10.46 -21.93
N THR A 313 -20.59 9.83 -23.05
CA THR A 313 -20.90 8.41 -23.09
C THR A 313 -19.66 7.55 -22.75
N LEU A 314 -18.50 7.86 -23.33
CA LEU A 314 -17.25 7.16 -23.05
C LEU A 314 -16.75 7.40 -21.62
N ALA A 315 -16.95 8.60 -21.06
CA ALA A 315 -16.60 8.90 -19.68
C ALA A 315 -17.43 8.09 -18.67
N LEU A 316 -18.69 7.81 -18.99
CA LEU A 316 -19.61 7.04 -18.15
C LEU A 316 -19.47 5.52 -18.33
N GLU A 317 -18.70 5.05 -19.30
CA GLU A 317 -18.49 3.62 -19.52
C GLU A 317 -17.74 2.99 -18.33
N SER A 318 -18.44 2.14 -17.58
CA SER A 318 -17.87 1.44 -16.44
C SER A 318 -16.91 0.35 -16.89
N GLY A 319 -15.79 0.19 -16.19
CA GLY A 319 -14.87 -0.92 -16.41
C GLY A 319 -15.49 -2.25 -16.03
N GLY A 320 -15.35 -3.25 -16.90
CA GLY A 320 -15.82 -4.62 -16.65
C GLY A 320 -14.92 -5.47 -15.76
N GLY A 321 -13.94 -4.87 -15.05
CA GLY A 321 -12.97 -5.60 -14.21
C GLY A 321 -11.80 -6.23 -14.98
N ALA A 322 -11.89 -6.29 -16.31
CA ALA A 322 -10.81 -6.85 -17.16
C ALA A 322 -9.54 -5.99 -17.19
N GLU A 323 -9.61 -4.76 -16.71
CA GLU A 323 -8.49 -3.82 -16.64
C GLU A 323 -7.35 -4.33 -15.76
N MET A 324 -7.68 -5.07 -14.72
CA MET A 324 -6.69 -5.65 -13.79
C MET A 324 -5.98 -6.88 -14.37
N ASN A 325 -6.43 -7.41 -15.51
CA ASN A 325 -5.75 -8.49 -16.23
C ASN A 325 -4.76 -7.96 -17.30
N ALA A 326 -4.80 -6.65 -17.58
CA ALA A 326 -3.90 -6.03 -18.53
C ALA A 326 -2.52 -5.74 -17.89
N ARG A 327 -1.46 -5.80 -18.67
CA ARG A 327 -0.13 -5.36 -18.21
C ARG A 327 -0.09 -3.85 -18.04
N PRO A 328 0.72 -3.33 -17.09
CA PRO A 328 0.95 -1.90 -16.96
C PRO A 328 1.50 -1.29 -18.24
N VAL A 329 1.08 -0.08 -18.55
CA VAL A 329 1.63 0.73 -19.64
C VAL A 329 3.01 1.23 -19.21
N ARG A 330 4.00 1.12 -20.10
CA ARG A 330 5.36 1.60 -19.81
C ARG A 330 5.39 3.14 -19.83
N ARG A 331 6.28 3.74 -19.06
CA ARG A 331 6.47 5.20 -19.02
C ARG A 331 6.79 5.80 -20.42
N THR A 332 7.46 5.00 -21.26
CA THR A 332 7.88 5.40 -22.62
C THR A 332 6.82 5.17 -23.68
N ASP A 333 5.72 4.52 -23.36
CA ASP A 333 4.68 4.19 -24.33
C ASP A 333 3.85 5.44 -24.66
N ASN A 334 3.65 5.70 -25.94
CA ASN A 334 2.79 6.78 -26.40
C ASN A 334 1.31 6.44 -26.17
N ILE A 335 0.52 7.45 -25.87
CA ILE A 335 -0.96 7.31 -25.74
C ILE A 335 -1.54 6.76 -27.05
N LEU A 336 -1.06 7.24 -28.19
CA LEU A 336 -1.42 6.76 -29.52
C LEU A 336 -0.50 5.59 -29.91
N SER A 337 -1.00 4.37 -29.79
CA SER A 337 -0.28 3.21 -30.26
C SER A 337 -0.27 3.13 -31.80
N LYS A 338 0.72 2.45 -32.37
CA LYS A 338 0.80 2.25 -33.83
C LYS A 338 -0.49 1.62 -34.39
N THR A 339 -1.08 0.67 -33.66
CA THR A 339 -2.35 0.03 -34.02
C THR A 339 -3.52 1.03 -34.05
N MET A 340 -3.56 1.97 -33.09
CA MET A 340 -4.56 3.04 -33.08
C MET A 340 -4.39 3.96 -34.27
N MET A 341 -3.17 4.38 -34.59
CA MET A 341 -2.87 5.22 -35.76
C MET A 341 -3.32 4.57 -37.07
N ILE A 342 -3.03 3.28 -37.24
CA ILE A 342 -3.48 2.53 -38.43
C ILE A 342 -5.03 2.51 -38.49
N LYS A 343 -5.69 2.24 -37.37
CA LYS A 343 -7.17 2.25 -37.32
C LYS A 343 -7.75 3.61 -37.67
N ILE A 344 -7.18 4.69 -37.12
CA ILE A 344 -7.63 6.07 -37.41
C ILE A 344 -7.54 6.38 -38.90
N VAL A 345 -6.40 6.07 -39.53
CA VAL A 345 -6.20 6.32 -40.96
C VAL A 345 -7.14 5.46 -41.82
N LEU A 346 -7.22 4.16 -41.55
CA LEU A 346 -8.07 3.25 -42.34
C LEU A 346 -9.54 3.61 -42.25
N HIS A 347 -10.06 3.88 -41.03
CA HIS A 347 -11.46 4.28 -40.87
C HIS A 347 -11.71 5.68 -41.43
N GLY A 348 -10.76 6.60 -41.25
CA GLY A 348 -10.86 7.95 -41.83
C GLY A 348 -10.93 7.95 -43.34
N VAL A 349 -10.06 7.17 -44.02
CA VAL A 349 -10.10 6.99 -45.49
C VAL A 349 -11.39 6.33 -45.94
N TYR A 350 -11.83 5.26 -45.26
CA TYR A 350 -13.08 4.59 -45.58
C TYR A 350 -14.28 5.53 -45.49
N MET A 351 -14.40 6.27 -44.38
CA MET A 351 -15.52 7.21 -44.18
C MET A 351 -15.47 8.35 -45.19
N ALA A 352 -14.30 8.90 -45.49
CA ALA A 352 -14.16 9.93 -46.53
C ALA A 352 -14.58 9.41 -47.92
N ALA A 353 -14.20 8.18 -48.30
CA ALA A 353 -14.64 7.57 -49.54
C ALA A 353 -16.17 7.42 -49.61
N VAL A 354 -16.81 6.98 -48.51
CA VAL A 354 -18.26 6.86 -48.44
C VAL A 354 -18.94 8.24 -48.60
N LEU A 355 -18.45 9.28 -47.91
CA LEU A 355 -18.99 10.63 -48.01
C LEU A 355 -18.83 11.23 -49.40
N ILE A 356 -17.70 11.04 -50.06
CA ILE A 356 -17.48 11.49 -51.44
C ILE A 356 -18.42 10.75 -52.40
N ALA A 357 -18.57 9.42 -52.27
CA ALA A 357 -19.49 8.64 -53.09
C ALA A 357 -20.98 9.04 -52.92
N GLN A 358 -21.37 9.61 -51.80
CA GLN A 358 -22.70 10.13 -51.57
C GLN A 358 -22.88 11.55 -52.14
N TYR A 359 -21.79 12.30 -52.24
CA TYR A 359 -21.78 13.69 -52.70
C TYR A 359 -21.69 13.76 -54.26
N ALA A 360 -21.02 12.77 -54.89
CA ALA A 360 -20.90 12.64 -56.33
C ALA A 360 -22.21 12.13 -57.00
#